data_d9010bbb3bc36dba19b0872cf0253c84
#
_entry.id   d9010bbb3bc36dba19b0872cf0253c84
#
_cell.length_a   1.000
_cell.length_b   1.000
_cell.length_c   1.000
_cell.angle_alpha   90.00
_cell.angle_beta   90.00
_cell.angle_gamma   90.00
#
_symmetry.space_group_name_H-M   'P 1'
#
loop_
_entity.id
_entity.type
_entity.pdbx_description
1 polymer ?
#
loop_
_entity_poly.entity_id
_entity_poly.type
_entity_poly.pdbx_seq_one_letter_code
_entity_poly.pdbx_strand_id
1 'polypeptide(L)'
;MEEQATYRRIAVKIGSNVLTRSDGTLNVTRMSAIVDQVATLRHMGVEVILVSSGAVAAGRSMMRRRGVAPLDAVSERMLFSAVGQVRLINRYYDFFSDRSLTCGQVLTMKECFSTRHHYLNQRHCMNTMLAHGVIPIVNENDTISVTELMFTDNDELSGLIATMMECQALVILSNIDGVYDGNPDFPQSKVITDIAHTDVPNAASFIQKKKSSFGRGGMSTKFHIAQKVANEGCQVIIANGNREGILLDVVRGNRKVPYTLFHAAPQPVSSLKKWIAHSEGFAKGEIHVNEGASQALTGETASSVLPVGVTRIMGEFEKDDIVRIVAPDGTTIGYGRAAYSAAKARTVMGCKAKRPLVHYDYLYVE
;
A
#
# COMPACT_ATOMS: atom_id res chain seq x y z
N MET A 1 -14.93 9.05 -31.64
CA MET A 1 -14.23 9.80 -30.58
C MET A 1 -13.53 8.77 -29.70
N GLU A 2 -12.22 8.69 -29.76
CA GLU A 2 -11.45 7.85 -28.83
C GLU A 2 -11.68 8.41 -27.43
N GLU A 3 -12.28 7.60 -26.57
CA GLU A 3 -12.43 7.92 -25.13
C GLU A 3 -11.02 7.97 -24.54
N GLN A 4 -10.50 9.16 -24.31
CA GLN A 4 -9.23 9.36 -23.63
C GLN A 4 -9.34 8.86 -22.18
N ALA A 5 -8.42 7.98 -21.79
CA ALA A 5 -8.33 7.50 -20.41
C ALA A 5 -7.98 8.67 -19.47
N THR A 6 -8.69 8.76 -18.36
CA THR A 6 -8.46 9.80 -17.33
C THR A 6 -7.08 9.68 -16.69
N TYR A 7 -6.51 8.48 -16.66
CA TYR A 7 -5.25 8.17 -15.99
C TYR A 7 -4.24 7.57 -16.96
N ARG A 8 -2.98 7.93 -16.82
CA ARG A 8 -1.86 7.34 -17.57
C ARG A 8 -1.34 6.06 -16.90
N ARG A 9 -1.25 6.04 -15.56
CA ARG A 9 -0.76 4.91 -14.77
C ARG A 9 -1.62 4.69 -13.55
N ILE A 10 -2.06 3.45 -13.35
CA ILE A 10 -2.86 3.05 -12.19
C ILE A 10 -2.31 1.78 -11.53
N ALA A 11 -2.50 1.68 -10.22
CA ALA A 11 -2.40 0.42 -9.50
C ALA A 11 -3.81 -0.12 -9.24
N VAL A 12 -4.01 -1.43 -9.43
CA VAL A 12 -5.28 -2.10 -9.17
C VAL A 12 -5.03 -3.21 -8.17
N LYS A 13 -5.57 -3.05 -6.97
CA LYS A 13 -5.54 -4.08 -5.93
C LYS A 13 -6.81 -4.92 -6.00
N ILE A 14 -6.64 -6.23 -6.05
CA ILE A 14 -7.74 -7.17 -6.09
C ILE A 14 -7.78 -7.96 -4.78
N GLY A 15 -8.85 -7.76 -4.01
CA GLY A 15 -9.03 -8.39 -2.71
C GLY A 15 -9.25 -9.91 -2.80
N SER A 16 -8.85 -10.65 -1.75
CA SER A 16 -9.07 -12.11 -1.68
C SER A 16 -10.54 -12.48 -1.83
N ASN A 17 -11.46 -11.71 -1.23
CA ASN A 17 -12.91 -11.95 -1.33
C ASN A 17 -13.47 -11.76 -2.75
N VAL A 18 -12.75 -11.10 -3.64
CA VAL A 18 -13.09 -10.96 -5.06
C VAL A 18 -12.55 -12.14 -5.87
N LEU A 19 -11.34 -12.61 -5.52
CA LEU A 19 -10.62 -13.65 -6.25
C LEU A 19 -10.94 -15.07 -5.77
N THR A 20 -11.62 -15.25 -4.63
CA THR A 20 -11.93 -16.57 -4.09
C THR A 20 -13.44 -16.75 -3.89
N ARG A 21 -13.93 -17.96 -4.14
CA ARG A 21 -15.28 -18.38 -3.84
C ARG A 21 -15.42 -18.74 -2.37
N SER A 22 -16.63 -18.95 -1.91
CA SER A 22 -16.94 -19.36 -0.52
C SER A 22 -16.30 -20.70 -0.11
N ASP A 23 -16.04 -21.59 -1.09
CA ASP A 23 -15.34 -22.86 -0.88
C ASP A 23 -13.81 -22.71 -0.82
N GLY A 24 -13.28 -21.48 -0.93
CA GLY A 24 -11.85 -21.15 -0.93
C GLY A 24 -11.13 -21.40 -2.25
N THR A 25 -11.84 -21.81 -3.31
CA THR A 25 -11.24 -21.95 -4.65
C THR A 25 -11.11 -20.59 -5.34
N LEU A 26 -10.18 -20.48 -6.31
CA LEU A 26 -10.07 -19.28 -7.14
C LEU A 26 -11.34 -19.08 -7.97
N ASN A 27 -11.84 -17.88 -7.99
CA ASN A 27 -12.95 -17.45 -8.85
C ASN A 27 -12.40 -17.10 -10.24
N VAL A 28 -12.18 -18.14 -11.04
CA VAL A 28 -11.57 -18.06 -12.39
C VAL A 28 -12.38 -17.13 -13.31
N THR A 29 -13.71 -17.19 -13.22
CA THR A 29 -14.60 -16.32 -14.01
C THR A 29 -14.38 -14.84 -13.66
N ARG A 30 -14.29 -14.51 -12.38
CA ARG A 30 -14.04 -13.13 -11.94
C ARG A 30 -12.64 -12.66 -12.33
N MET A 31 -11.64 -13.54 -12.19
CA MET A 31 -10.28 -13.22 -12.64
C MET A 31 -10.25 -12.89 -14.14
N SER A 32 -10.86 -13.72 -14.99
CA SER A 32 -10.95 -13.47 -16.43
C SER A 32 -11.64 -12.13 -16.72
N ALA A 33 -12.78 -11.86 -16.10
CA ALA A 33 -13.52 -10.60 -16.29
C ALA A 33 -12.73 -9.35 -15.87
N ILE A 34 -11.88 -9.44 -14.83
CA ILE A 34 -10.99 -8.34 -14.45
C ILE A 34 -9.85 -8.20 -15.46
N VAL A 35 -9.28 -9.32 -15.91
CA VAL A 35 -8.22 -9.30 -16.95
C VAL A 35 -8.73 -8.69 -18.26
N ASP A 36 -9.99 -8.94 -18.65
CA ASP A 36 -10.63 -8.29 -19.81
C ASP A 36 -10.62 -6.77 -19.69
N GLN A 37 -10.99 -6.27 -18.51
CA GLN A 37 -11.01 -4.83 -18.23
C GLN A 37 -9.60 -4.24 -18.23
N VAL A 38 -8.61 -4.96 -17.64
CA VAL A 38 -7.20 -4.54 -17.67
C VAL A 38 -6.68 -4.53 -19.11
N ALA A 39 -7.01 -5.52 -19.93
CA ALA A 39 -6.65 -5.55 -21.35
C ALA A 39 -7.22 -4.35 -22.10
N THR A 40 -8.49 -4.02 -21.86
CA THR A 40 -9.11 -2.83 -22.43
C THR A 40 -8.36 -1.55 -22.05
N LEU A 41 -8.01 -1.38 -20.76
CA LEU A 41 -7.25 -0.22 -20.29
C LEU A 41 -5.85 -0.16 -20.93
N ARG A 42 -5.18 -1.31 -21.09
CA ARG A 42 -3.89 -1.38 -21.77
C ARG A 42 -3.99 -0.95 -23.24
N HIS A 43 -5.02 -1.37 -23.95
CA HIS A 43 -5.27 -0.93 -25.33
C HIS A 43 -5.59 0.57 -25.42
N MET A 44 -6.17 1.16 -24.38
CA MET A 44 -6.35 2.63 -24.24
C MET A 44 -5.06 3.37 -23.86
N GLY A 45 -3.92 2.69 -23.74
CA GLY A 45 -2.62 3.28 -23.39
C GLY A 45 -2.38 3.46 -21.89
N VAL A 46 -3.25 2.93 -21.02
CA VAL A 46 -3.07 3.03 -19.55
C VAL A 46 -2.05 2.00 -19.07
N GLU A 47 -1.04 2.41 -18.35
CA GLU A 47 -0.13 1.52 -17.63
C GLU A 47 -0.83 0.97 -16.38
N VAL A 48 -0.94 -0.35 -16.27
CA VAL A 48 -1.63 -1.03 -15.16
C VAL A 48 -0.66 -1.91 -14.39
N ILE A 49 -0.64 -1.76 -13.06
CA ILE A 49 0.08 -2.62 -12.12
C ILE A 49 -0.99 -3.34 -11.29
N LEU A 50 -0.96 -4.67 -11.28
CA LEU A 50 -1.89 -5.46 -10.45
C LEU A 50 -1.23 -5.81 -9.12
N VAL A 51 -1.96 -5.61 -8.01
CA VAL A 51 -1.60 -6.15 -6.69
C VAL A 51 -2.63 -7.20 -6.34
N SER A 52 -2.22 -8.46 -6.40
CA SER A 52 -3.15 -9.60 -6.34
C SER A 52 -3.07 -10.32 -5.00
N SER A 53 -4.23 -10.66 -4.47
CA SER A 53 -4.38 -11.62 -3.37
C SER A 53 -4.73 -13.01 -3.92
N GLY A 54 -4.96 -13.98 -3.01
CA GLY A 54 -5.55 -15.27 -3.38
C GLY A 54 -4.57 -16.44 -3.45
N ALA A 55 -3.26 -16.23 -3.32
CA ALA A 55 -2.27 -17.31 -3.34
C ALA A 55 -2.50 -18.33 -2.22
N VAL A 56 -2.57 -17.88 -0.97
CA VAL A 56 -2.82 -18.75 0.20
C VAL A 56 -4.14 -19.52 0.06
N ALA A 57 -5.21 -18.86 -0.41
CA ALA A 57 -6.51 -19.52 -0.61
C ALA A 57 -6.43 -20.60 -1.71
N ALA A 58 -5.75 -20.31 -2.82
CA ALA A 58 -5.53 -21.26 -3.90
C ALA A 58 -4.76 -22.50 -3.42
N GLY A 59 -3.67 -22.30 -2.67
CA GLY A 59 -2.87 -23.38 -2.11
C GLY A 59 -3.64 -24.19 -1.08
N ARG A 60 -4.36 -23.55 -0.17
CA ARG A 60 -5.22 -24.22 0.81
C ARG A 60 -6.23 -25.15 0.14
N SER A 61 -6.90 -24.68 -0.90
CA SER A 61 -7.84 -25.50 -1.67
C SER A 61 -7.19 -26.73 -2.32
N MET A 62 -5.96 -26.60 -2.79
CA MET A 62 -5.20 -27.72 -3.38
C MET A 62 -4.74 -28.73 -2.32
N MET A 63 -4.22 -28.24 -1.20
CA MET A 63 -3.63 -29.09 -0.17
C MET A 63 -4.69 -29.81 0.68
N ARG A 64 -5.86 -29.20 0.93
CA ARG A 64 -7.00 -29.89 1.57
C ARG A 64 -7.42 -31.16 0.82
N ARG A 65 -7.38 -31.17 -0.49
CA ARG A 65 -7.68 -32.34 -1.32
C ARG A 65 -6.65 -33.46 -1.17
N ARG A 66 -5.44 -33.16 -0.64
CA ARG A 66 -4.34 -34.10 -0.42
C ARG A 66 -4.25 -34.63 1.01
N GLY A 67 -5.12 -34.18 1.92
CA GLY A 67 -5.15 -34.65 3.30
C GLY A 67 -3.90 -34.27 4.11
N VAL A 68 -3.45 -33.04 4.00
CA VAL A 68 -2.27 -32.55 4.75
C VAL A 68 -2.57 -32.54 6.24
N ALA A 69 -1.64 -33.05 7.03
CA ALA A 69 -1.70 -33.02 8.49
C ALA A 69 -1.80 -31.57 9.02
N PRO A 70 -2.41 -31.35 10.18
CA PRO A 70 -2.48 -30.04 10.80
C PRO A 70 -1.09 -29.41 10.96
N LEU A 71 -0.96 -28.14 10.56
CA LEU A 71 0.25 -27.33 10.68
C LEU A 71 -0.05 -26.13 11.59
N ASP A 72 0.98 -25.54 12.15
CA ASP A 72 0.86 -24.22 12.78
C ASP A 72 0.51 -23.14 11.71
N ALA A 73 -0.02 -22.01 12.16
CA ALA A 73 -0.54 -20.97 11.25
C ALA A 73 0.54 -20.39 10.32
N VAL A 74 1.79 -20.32 10.73
CA VAL A 74 2.91 -19.80 9.94
C VAL A 74 3.28 -20.81 8.86
N SER A 75 3.54 -22.06 9.24
CA SER A 75 3.87 -23.16 8.32
C SER A 75 2.75 -23.41 7.31
N GLU A 76 1.48 -23.33 7.76
CA GLU A 76 0.31 -23.46 6.89
C GLU A 76 0.32 -22.37 5.82
N ARG A 77 0.55 -21.12 6.21
CA ARG A 77 0.60 -19.99 5.29
C ARG A 77 1.75 -20.13 4.29
N MET A 78 2.96 -20.45 4.76
CA MET A 78 4.13 -20.65 3.90
C MET A 78 3.88 -21.73 2.85
N LEU A 79 3.40 -22.90 3.28
CA LEU A 79 3.09 -24.02 2.39
C LEU A 79 2.01 -23.64 1.36
N PHE A 80 0.90 -23.06 1.82
CA PHE A 80 -0.21 -22.72 0.93
C PHE A 80 0.16 -21.59 -0.02
N SER A 81 0.94 -20.62 0.42
CA SER A 81 1.45 -19.57 -0.45
C SER A 81 2.38 -20.14 -1.52
N ALA A 82 3.36 -20.99 -1.15
CA ALA A 82 4.29 -21.61 -2.10
C ALA A 82 3.56 -22.37 -3.22
N VAL A 83 2.57 -23.20 -2.86
CA VAL A 83 1.80 -23.99 -3.82
C VAL A 83 0.80 -23.12 -4.59
N GLY A 84 0.13 -22.22 -3.90
CA GLY A 84 -0.94 -21.43 -4.47
C GLY A 84 -0.46 -20.30 -5.38
N GLN A 85 0.73 -19.73 -5.12
CA GLN A 85 1.29 -18.66 -5.93
C GLN A 85 1.56 -19.13 -7.37
N VAL A 86 2.07 -20.34 -7.54
CA VAL A 86 2.29 -20.94 -8.87
C VAL A 86 0.95 -21.03 -9.64
N ARG A 87 -0.11 -21.49 -8.95
CA ARG A 87 -1.43 -21.61 -9.58
C ARG A 87 -2.04 -20.23 -9.92
N LEU A 88 -1.88 -19.26 -9.04
CA LEU A 88 -2.40 -17.91 -9.22
C LEU A 88 -1.74 -17.24 -10.43
N ILE A 89 -0.40 -17.28 -10.50
CA ILE A 89 0.34 -16.62 -11.59
C ILE A 89 0.10 -17.30 -12.94
N ASN A 90 0.02 -18.64 -12.98
CA ASN A 90 -0.30 -19.36 -14.20
C ASN A 90 -1.67 -18.97 -14.76
N ARG A 91 -2.69 -18.75 -13.88
CA ARG A 91 -4.00 -18.28 -14.34
C ARG A 91 -3.94 -16.87 -14.94
N TYR A 92 -3.19 -15.96 -14.31
CA TYR A 92 -2.97 -14.64 -14.92
C TYR A 92 -2.24 -14.75 -16.25
N TYR A 93 -1.19 -15.56 -16.31
CA TYR A 93 -0.44 -15.79 -17.55
C TYR A 93 -1.35 -16.29 -18.67
N ASP A 94 -2.14 -17.35 -18.44
CA ASP A 94 -3.09 -17.88 -19.41
C ASP A 94 -4.04 -16.79 -19.92
N PHE A 95 -4.69 -16.06 -18.99
CA PHE A 95 -5.67 -15.04 -19.35
C PHE A 95 -5.08 -13.84 -20.09
N PHE A 96 -3.89 -13.37 -19.73
CA PHE A 96 -3.25 -12.28 -20.45
C PHE A 96 -2.73 -12.75 -21.82
N SER A 97 -2.19 -13.96 -21.90
CA SER A 97 -1.73 -14.56 -23.14
C SER A 97 -2.86 -14.71 -24.18
N ASP A 98 -4.06 -15.15 -23.74
CA ASP A 98 -5.27 -15.23 -24.59
C ASP A 98 -5.67 -13.87 -25.18
N ARG A 99 -5.19 -12.76 -24.60
CA ARG A 99 -5.43 -11.37 -25.04
C ARG A 99 -4.20 -10.71 -25.67
N SER A 100 -3.21 -11.53 -26.07
CA SER A 100 -1.94 -11.07 -26.64
C SER A 100 -1.19 -10.05 -25.75
N LEU A 101 -1.34 -10.17 -24.43
CA LEU A 101 -0.65 -9.35 -23.44
C LEU A 101 0.31 -10.22 -22.63
N THR A 102 1.41 -9.61 -22.21
CA THR A 102 2.39 -10.25 -21.33
C THR A 102 2.27 -9.72 -19.92
N CYS A 103 2.32 -10.61 -18.95
CA CYS A 103 2.44 -10.23 -17.54
C CYS A 103 3.71 -10.83 -16.93
N GLY A 104 4.18 -10.24 -15.84
CA GLY A 104 5.33 -10.74 -15.09
C GLY A 104 5.09 -10.66 -13.59
N GLN A 105 5.59 -11.65 -12.87
CA GLN A 105 5.45 -11.73 -11.42
C GLN A 105 6.49 -10.85 -10.72
N VAL A 106 6.04 -10.12 -9.69
CA VAL A 106 6.89 -9.40 -8.74
C VAL A 106 6.50 -9.84 -7.32
N LEU A 107 7.35 -10.64 -6.69
CA LEU A 107 7.19 -10.97 -5.27
C LEU A 107 8.00 -10.01 -4.43
N THR A 108 7.37 -9.45 -3.42
CA THR A 108 8.01 -8.46 -2.55
C THR A 108 7.74 -8.74 -1.07
N MET A 109 8.53 -8.15 -0.22
CA MET A 109 8.39 -8.20 1.24
C MET A 109 8.49 -6.78 1.78
N LYS A 110 8.03 -6.58 2.99
CA LYS A 110 8.17 -5.31 3.68
C LYS A 110 9.62 -4.81 3.71
N GLU A 111 10.57 -5.74 3.93
CA GLU A 111 12.01 -5.45 3.91
C GLU A 111 12.52 -4.85 2.60
N CYS A 112 11.91 -5.17 1.46
CA CYS A 112 12.28 -4.59 0.17
C CYS A 112 12.05 -3.07 0.10
N PHE A 113 11.32 -2.51 1.03
CA PHE A 113 11.08 -1.07 1.16
C PHE A 113 11.92 -0.43 2.27
N SER A 114 12.64 -1.22 3.08
CA SER A 114 13.41 -0.74 4.24
C SER A 114 14.63 0.11 3.86
N THR A 115 15.25 -0.17 2.70
CA THR A 115 16.39 0.60 2.23
C THR A 115 16.08 1.30 0.92
N ARG A 116 16.65 2.50 0.75
CA ARG A 116 16.51 3.28 -0.50
C ARG A 116 16.97 2.49 -1.73
N HIS A 117 18.02 1.67 -1.57
CA HIS A 117 18.58 0.87 -2.67
C HIS A 117 17.58 -0.20 -3.15
N HIS A 118 17.00 -0.99 -2.24
CA HIS A 118 16.01 -2.01 -2.59
C HIS A 118 14.75 -1.39 -3.19
N TYR A 119 14.27 -0.29 -2.60
CA TYR A 119 13.14 0.48 -3.12
C TYR A 119 13.36 0.93 -4.57
N LEU A 120 14.53 1.52 -4.89
CA LEU A 120 14.86 1.97 -6.23
C LEU A 120 15.03 0.82 -7.22
N ASN A 121 15.64 -0.30 -6.80
CA ASN A 121 15.77 -1.49 -7.66
C ASN A 121 14.42 -2.09 -8.03
N GLN A 122 13.51 -2.18 -7.06
CA GLN A 122 12.15 -2.68 -7.30
C GLN A 122 11.37 -1.74 -8.23
N ARG A 123 11.45 -0.42 -7.98
CA ARG A 123 10.87 0.60 -8.86
C ARG A 123 11.44 0.49 -10.29
N HIS A 124 12.74 0.34 -10.43
CA HIS A 124 13.41 0.20 -11.73
C HIS A 124 12.92 -1.06 -12.47
N CYS A 125 12.87 -2.20 -11.80
CA CYS A 125 12.35 -3.45 -12.37
C CYS A 125 10.94 -3.26 -12.95
N MET A 126 10.01 -2.72 -12.16
CA MET A 126 8.63 -2.51 -12.63
C MET A 126 8.52 -1.46 -13.73
N ASN A 127 9.30 -0.38 -13.69
CA ASN A 127 9.34 0.59 -14.78
C ASN A 127 9.87 -0.05 -16.08
N THR A 128 10.88 -0.92 -15.99
CA THR A 128 11.37 -1.69 -17.15
C THR A 128 10.29 -2.60 -17.72
N MET A 129 9.55 -3.31 -16.86
CA MET A 129 8.41 -4.14 -17.30
C MET A 129 7.38 -3.30 -18.04
N LEU A 130 6.92 -2.18 -17.46
CA LEU A 130 5.92 -1.30 -18.07
C LEU A 130 6.39 -0.71 -19.40
N ALA A 131 7.66 -0.29 -19.50
CA ALA A 131 8.26 0.24 -20.73
C ALA A 131 8.29 -0.79 -21.88
N HIS A 132 8.32 -2.09 -21.54
CA HIS A 132 8.28 -3.18 -22.51
C HIS A 132 6.88 -3.80 -22.67
N GLY A 133 5.83 -3.13 -22.20
CA GLY A 133 4.46 -3.60 -22.34
C GLY A 133 4.05 -4.74 -21.41
N VAL A 134 4.93 -5.13 -20.46
CA VAL A 134 4.67 -6.21 -19.50
C VAL A 134 3.87 -5.66 -18.31
N ILE A 135 2.78 -6.34 -17.95
CA ILE A 135 1.93 -6.01 -16.81
C ILE A 135 2.53 -6.61 -15.54
N PRO A 136 3.00 -5.79 -14.57
CA PRO A 136 3.48 -6.31 -13.29
C PRO A 136 2.32 -6.87 -12.46
N ILE A 137 2.46 -8.11 -11.98
CA ILE A 137 1.57 -8.74 -11.00
C ILE A 137 2.32 -8.88 -9.69
N VAL A 138 2.01 -8.00 -8.77
CA VAL A 138 2.69 -7.88 -7.48
C VAL A 138 1.93 -8.68 -6.43
N ASN A 139 2.65 -9.40 -5.59
CA ASN A 139 2.11 -10.04 -4.39
C ASN A 139 3.17 -10.09 -3.29
N GLU A 140 2.72 -10.29 -2.05
CA GLU A 140 3.63 -10.55 -0.93
C GLU A 140 4.32 -11.90 -1.13
N ASN A 141 5.60 -11.98 -0.75
CA ASN A 141 6.35 -13.23 -0.68
C ASN A 141 6.10 -13.96 0.64
N ASP A 142 4.89 -14.49 0.79
CA ASP A 142 4.43 -15.19 2.00
C ASP A 142 5.26 -16.44 2.34
N THR A 143 6.15 -16.89 1.45
CA THR A 143 7.00 -18.07 1.69
C THR A 143 8.15 -17.77 2.65
N ILE A 144 8.58 -16.53 2.73
CA ILE A 144 9.70 -16.10 3.58
C ILE A 144 9.34 -14.92 4.48
N SER A 145 8.19 -14.27 4.26
CA SER A 145 7.65 -13.25 5.16
C SER A 145 7.11 -13.91 6.43
N VAL A 146 7.81 -13.76 7.55
CA VAL A 146 7.37 -14.24 8.86
C VAL A 146 6.97 -13.07 9.76
N THR A 147 5.91 -13.28 10.49
CA THR A 147 5.19 -12.47 11.48
C THR A 147 5.47 -10.97 11.60
N GLU A 148 6.69 -10.54 11.88
CA GLU A 148 7.05 -9.13 12.13
C GLU A 148 7.38 -8.35 10.86
N LEU A 149 7.70 -9.06 9.78
CA LEU A 149 8.13 -8.51 8.48
C LEU A 149 7.05 -8.60 7.41
N MET A 150 5.85 -8.99 7.82
CA MET A 150 4.70 -9.10 6.91
C MET A 150 4.00 -7.76 6.76
N PHE A 151 3.47 -7.53 5.57
CA PHE A 151 2.44 -6.50 5.42
C PHE A 151 1.22 -6.87 6.27
N THR A 152 0.54 -5.86 6.81
CA THR A 152 -0.72 -6.05 7.52
C THR A 152 -1.72 -6.74 6.60
N ASP A 153 -1.76 -6.30 5.35
CA ASP A 153 -2.52 -6.90 4.24
C ASP A 153 -2.03 -6.37 2.88
N ASN A 154 -2.61 -6.88 1.79
CA ASN A 154 -2.31 -6.39 0.44
C ASN A 154 -2.87 -4.97 0.15
N ASP A 155 -3.65 -4.37 1.03
CA ASP A 155 -4.04 -2.96 0.90
C ASP A 155 -2.83 -2.07 1.21
N GLU A 156 -2.09 -2.35 2.30
CA GLU A 156 -0.82 -1.69 2.63
C GLU A 156 0.19 -1.82 1.49
N LEU A 157 0.41 -3.04 0.99
CA LEU A 157 1.29 -3.28 -0.15
C LEU A 157 0.86 -2.47 -1.39
N SER A 158 -0.45 -2.41 -1.68
CA SER A 158 -0.95 -1.68 -2.84
C SER A 158 -0.73 -0.17 -2.75
N GLY A 159 -0.86 0.40 -1.54
CA GLY A 159 -0.55 1.80 -1.28
C GLY A 159 0.93 2.11 -1.54
N LEU A 160 1.83 1.27 -1.00
CA LEU A 160 3.27 1.36 -1.24
C LEU A 160 3.63 1.30 -2.73
N ILE A 161 3.05 0.35 -3.45
CA ILE A 161 3.28 0.19 -4.90
C ILE A 161 2.75 1.40 -5.67
N ALA A 162 1.52 1.85 -5.38
CA ALA A 162 0.94 3.02 -6.05
C ALA A 162 1.80 4.27 -5.87
N THR A 163 2.25 4.51 -4.65
CA THR A 163 3.12 5.65 -4.31
C THR A 163 4.51 5.52 -4.93
N MET A 164 5.15 4.34 -4.83
CA MET A 164 6.48 4.08 -5.38
C MET A 164 6.52 4.24 -6.90
N MET A 165 5.46 3.79 -7.57
CA MET A 165 5.35 3.84 -9.02
C MET A 165 4.73 5.13 -9.56
N GLU A 166 4.46 6.09 -8.67
CA GLU A 166 3.87 7.40 -9.00
C GLU A 166 2.56 7.22 -9.80
N CYS A 167 1.70 6.28 -9.36
CA CYS A 167 0.40 6.09 -9.96
C CYS A 167 -0.50 7.31 -9.72
N GLN A 168 -1.29 7.66 -10.73
CA GLN A 168 -2.29 8.72 -10.60
C GLN A 168 -3.51 8.26 -9.81
N ALA A 169 -3.80 6.94 -9.87
CA ALA A 169 -4.87 6.34 -9.09
C ALA A 169 -4.50 4.95 -8.57
N LEU A 170 -4.99 4.63 -7.37
CA LEU A 170 -5.05 3.30 -6.79
C LEU A 170 -6.52 2.86 -6.75
N VAL A 171 -6.86 1.79 -7.45
CA VAL A 171 -8.19 1.19 -7.41
C VAL A 171 -8.16 -0.05 -6.51
N ILE A 172 -8.91 -0.01 -5.40
CA ILE A 172 -9.05 -1.12 -4.45
C ILE A 172 -10.37 -1.83 -4.74
N LEU A 173 -10.29 -2.98 -5.40
CA LEU A 173 -11.45 -3.84 -5.65
C LEU A 173 -11.72 -4.71 -4.41
N SER A 174 -12.83 -4.46 -3.76
CA SER A 174 -13.31 -5.13 -2.55
C SER A 174 -14.63 -5.86 -2.84
N ASN A 175 -15.24 -6.46 -1.82
CA ASN A 175 -16.57 -7.09 -1.90
C ASN A 175 -17.72 -6.16 -1.51
N ILE A 176 -17.46 -4.87 -1.31
CA ILE A 176 -18.46 -3.85 -0.99
C ILE A 176 -18.28 -2.64 -1.90
N ASP A 177 -19.37 -1.88 -2.06
CA ASP A 177 -19.45 -0.80 -3.06
C ASP A 177 -18.58 0.44 -2.73
N GLY A 178 -18.07 0.55 -1.52
CA GLY A 178 -17.26 1.69 -1.07
C GLY A 178 -17.28 1.83 0.45
N VAL A 179 -16.95 3.02 0.94
CA VAL A 179 -17.11 3.42 2.34
C VAL A 179 -18.56 3.84 2.57
N TYR A 180 -19.19 3.31 3.63
CA TYR A 180 -20.57 3.63 3.98
C TYR A 180 -20.62 4.60 5.16
N ASP A 181 -21.66 5.42 5.19
CA ASP A 181 -21.98 6.33 6.31
C ASP A 181 -22.51 5.63 7.56
N GLY A 182 -22.66 4.30 7.50
CA GLY A 182 -23.12 3.43 8.58
C GLY A 182 -22.78 1.97 8.32
N ASN A 183 -23.52 1.05 8.99
CA ASN A 183 -23.34 -0.38 8.74
C ASN A 183 -23.92 -0.76 7.37
N PRO A 184 -23.11 -1.36 6.44
CA PRO A 184 -23.56 -1.76 5.11
C PRO A 184 -24.75 -2.74 5.10
N ASP A 185 -24.95 -3.47 6.21
CA ASP A 185 -26.07 -4.42 6.35
C ASP A 185 -27.43 -3.70 6.55
N PHE A 186 -27.42 -2.39 6.83
CA PHE A 186 -28.66 -1.63 7.03
C PHE A 186 -29.07 -0.90 5.73
N PRO A 187 -30.36 -1.02 5.32
CA PRO A 187 -30.85 -0.44 4.06
C PRO A 187 -30.72 1.09 3.96
N GLN A 188 -30.67 1.80 5.11
CA GLN A 188 -30.51 3.25 5.16
C GLN A 188 -29.08 3.72 4.93
N SER A 189 -28.07 2.83 5.08
CA SER A 189 -26.67 3.20 4.90
C SER A 189 -26.36 3.45 3.43
N LYS A 190 -25.69 4.55 3.15
CA LYS A 190 -25.33 4.97 1.80
C LYS A 190 -23.82 4.96 1.62
N VAL A 191 -23.40 4.73 0.39
CA VAL A 191 -21.97 4.87 0.02
C VAL A 191 -21.61 6.35 0.02
N ILE A 192 -20.55 6.70 0.72
CA ILE A 192 -19.91 8.02 0.65
C ILE A 192 -19.15 8.08 -0.67
N THR A 193 -19.62 8.91 -1.59
CA THR A 193 -19.09 8.95 -2.97
C THR A 193 -17.76 9.66 -3.09
N ASP A 194 -17.55 10.70 -2.28
CA ASP A 194 -16.38 11.56 -2.35
C ASP A 194 -15.85 11.88 -0.94
N ILE A 195 -14.56 11.71 -0.72
CA ILE A 195 -13.85 12.05 0.51
C ILE A 195 -12.69 12.97 0.13
N ALA A 196 -12.74 14.24 0.61
CA ALA A 196 -11.65 15.16 0.44
C ALA A 196 -10.49 14.80 1.38
N HIS A 197 -9.26 15.09 0.99
CA HIS A 197 -8.08 14.86 1.84
C HIS A 197 -8.15 15.60 3.19
N THR A 198 -8.94 16.69 3.27
CA THR A 198 -9.18 17.48 4.49
C THR A 198 -10.29 16.92 5.40
N ASP A 199 -11.17 16.05 4.89
CA ASP A 199 -12.39 15.61 5.60
C ASP A 199 -12.21 14.34 6.46
N VAL A 200 -11.00 13.91 6.59
CA VAL A 200 -10.59 12.64 7.16
C VAL A 200 -11.07 12.36 8.59
N PRO A 201 -11.02 13.29 9.55
CA PRO A 201 -11.47 13.03 10.91
C PRO A 201 -12.95 12.64 11.00
N ASN A 202 -13.79 13.19 10.11
CA ASN A 202 -15.23 12.96 10.12
C ASN A 202 -15.62 11.60 9.51
N ALA A 203 -14.95 11.19 8.42
CA ALA A 203 -15.25 9.91 7.77
C ALA A 203 -14.78 8.69 8.59
N ALA A 204 -13.66 8.80 9.31
CA ALA A 204 -13.16 7.73 10.19
C ALA A 204 -14.14 7.34 11.31
N SER A 205 -15.00 8.26 11.75
CA SER A 205 -16.00 8.01 12.80
C SER A 205 -17.10 7.03 12.38
N PHE A 206 -17.37 6.90 11.09
CA PHE A 206 -18.42 6.01 10.56
C PHE A 206 -17.95 4.56 10.36
N ILE A 207 -16.64 4.29 10.49
CA ILE A 207 -16.09 2.97 10.24
C ILE A 207 -16.24 2.08 11.47
N GLN A 208 -17.23 1.20 11.47
CA GLN A 208 -17.37 0.18 12.50
C GLN A 208 -16.29 -0.90 12.37
N LYS A 209 -15.73 -1.34 13.52
CA LYS A 209 -14.70 -2.39 13.64
C LYS A 209 -15.26 -3.79 13.32
N LYS A 210 -15.80 -4.02 12.13
CA LYS A 210 -16.23 -5.34 11.71
C LYS A 210 -15.08 -6.07 11.02
N LYS A 211 -14.56 -7.15 11.61
CA LYS A 211 -13.53 -8.00 10.98
C LYS A 211 -14.13 -8.70 9.77
N SER A 212 -13.43 -8.66 8.62
CA SER A 212 -13.79 -9.44 7.44
C SER A 212 -13.64 -10.94 7.72
N SER A 213 -14.58 -11.76 7.22
CA SER A 213 -14.57 -13.21 7.40
C SER A 213 -13.48 -13.96 6.63
N PHE A 214 -12.91 -13.34 5.61
CA PHE A 214 -11.84 -13.91 4.76
C PHE A 214 -10.80 -12.84 4.41
N GLY A 215 -9.78 -12.67 5.22
CA GLY A 215 -8.68 -11.76 4.96
C GLY A 215 -8.31 -10.90 6.15
N ARG A 216 -7.09 -10.36 6.17
CA ARG A 216 -6.54 -9.57 7.28
C ARG A 216 -7.03 -8.12 7.27
N GLY A 217 -7.44 -7.55 6.10
CA GLY A 217 -7.82 -6.15 5.93
C GLY A 217 -9.30 -5.89 6.13
N GLY A 218 -9.66 -5.09 7.14
CA GLY A 218 -11.00 -4.55 7.35
C GLY A 218 -11.23 -3.24 6.57
N MET A 219 -12.45 -2.64 6.70
CA MET A 219 -12.71 -1.33 6.11
C MET A 219 -11.83 -0.24 6.74
N SER A 220 -11.51 -0.33 8.03
CA SER A 220 -10.62 0.64 8.70
C SER A 220 -9.21 0.65 8.09
N THR A 221 -8.66 -0.52 7.76
CA THR A 221 -7.35 -0.60 7.09
C THR A 221 -7.39 0.02 5.69
N LYS A 222 -8.41 -0.33 4.90
CA LYS A 222 -8.59 0.26 3.55
C LYS A 222 -8.73 1.77 3.59
N PHE A 223 -9.52 2.26 4.54
CA PHE A 223 -9.72 3.70 4.73
C PHE A 223 -8.41 4.40 5.09
N HIS A 224 -7.68 3.87 6.08
CA HIS A 224 -6.40 4.44 6.52
C HIS A 224 -5.37 4.47 5.39
N ILE A 225 -5.24 3.37 4.63
CA ILE A 225 -4.33 3.32 3.47
C ILE A 225 -4.79 4.27 2.37
N ALA A 226 -6.10 4.30 2.07
CA ALA A 226 -6.65 5.20 1.06
C ALA A 226 -6.36 6.67 1.37
N GLN A 227 -6.53 7.05 2.63
CA GLN A 227 -6.21 8.38 3.12
C GLN A 227 -4.73 8.72 2.99
N LYS A 228 -3.83 7.82 3.47
CA LYS A 228 -2.38 8.01 3.40
C LYS A 228 -1.94 8.22 1.95
N VAL A 229 -2.40 7.37 1.04
CA VAL A 229 -2.07 7.42 -0.38
C VAL A 229 -2.64 8.69 -1.05
N ALA A 230 -3.85 9.10 -0.67
CA ALA A 230 -4.46 10.34 -1.18
C ALA A 230 -3.68 11.58 -0.73
N ASN A 231 -3.23 11.63 0.53
CA ASN A 231 -2.37 12.69 1.05
C ASN A 231 -1.00 12.75 0.34
N GLU A 232 -0.54 11.64 -0.22
CA GLU A 232 0.69 11.57 -1.01
C GLU A 232 0.51 11.96 -2.49
N GLY A 233 -0.70 12.39 -2.88
CA GLY A 233 -1.00 12.91 -4.21
C GLY A 233 -1.45 11.86 -5.23
N CYS A 234 -1.90 10.68 -4.79
CA CYS A 234 -2.50 9.66 -5.64
C CYS A 234 -3.99 9.49 -5.28
N GLN A 235 -4.88 9.59 -6.26
CA GLN A 235 -6.31 9.33 -6.00
C GLN A 235 -6.52 7.88 -5.57
N VAL A 236 -7.48 7.62 -4.66
CA VAL A 236 -7.83 6.26 -4.30
C VAL A 236 -9.31 6.00 -4.52
N ILE A 237 -9.61 4.90 -5.17
CA ILE A 237 -10.97 4.46 -5.47
C ILE A 237 -11.21 3.14 -4.76
N ILE A 238 -12.26 3.06 -3.93
CA ILE A 238 -12.73 1.81 -3.33
C ILE A 238 -14.03 1.43 -4.01
N ALA A 239 -14.07 0.23 -4.62
CA ALA A 239 -15.22 -0.24 -5.39
C ALA A 239 -15.45 -1.75 -5.24
N ASN A 240 -16.65 -2.20 -5.61
CA ASN A 240 -17.04 -3.60 -5.55
C ASN A 240 -16.54 -4.38 -6.77
N GLY A 241 -15.45 -5.13 -6.60
CA GLY A 241 -14.89 -5.98 -7.64
C GLY A 241 -15.80 -7.11 -8.14
N ASN A 242 -16.96 -7.34 -7.49
CA ASN A 242 -17.94 -8.30 -7.96
C ASN A 242 -18.93 -7.71 -8.99
N ARG A 243 -18.96 -6.39 -9.18
CA ARG A 243 -19.74 -5.76 -10.24
C ARG A 243 -19.07 -5.97 -11.60
N GLU A 244 -19.90 -6.19 -12.61
CA GLU A 244 -19.42 -6.30 -14.00
C GLU A 244 -18.94 -4.92 -14.49
N GLY A 245 -17.84 -4.89 -15.22
CA GLY A 245 -17.31 -3.65 -15.82
C GLY A 245 -16.75 -2.62 -14.85
N ILE A 246 -16.79 -2.90 -13.54
CA ILE A 246 -16.52 -1.88 -12.50
C ILE A 246 -15.18 -1.16 -12.64
N LEU A 247 -14.11 -1.88 -13.05
CA LEU A 247 -12.79 -1.26 -13.21
C LEU A 247 -12.80 -0.21 -14.33
N LEU A 248 -13.46 -0.50 -15.43
CA LEU A 248 -13.62 0.46 -16.53
C LEU A 248 -14.49 1.64 -16.12
N ASP A 249 -15.61 1.38 -15.44
CA ASP A 249 -16.52 2.41 -14.95
C ASP A 249 -15.82 3.42 -14.04
N VAL A 250 -15.09 2.93 -13.03
CA VAL A 250 -14.42 3.83 -12.06
C VAL A 250 -13.26 4.60 -12.71
N VAL A 251 -12.51 3.98 -13.61
CA VAL A 251 -11.40 4.64 -14.33
C VAL A 251 -11.92 5.73 -15.29
N ARG A 252 -13.11 5.52 -15.85
CA ARG A 252 -13.80 6.53 -16.70
C ARG A 252 -14.57 7.57 -15.90
N GLY A 253 -14.62 7.46 -14.59
CA GLY A 253 -15.37 8.36 -13.72
C GLY A 253 -16.89 8.22 -13.83
N ASN A 254 -17.41 7.04 -14.18
CA ASN A 254 -18.84 6.79 -14.30
C ASN A 254 -19.52 6.80 -12.93
N ARG A 255 -20.17 7.91 -12.59
CA ARG A 255 -20.86 8.12 -11.31
C ARG A 255 -22.22 7.42 -11.21
N LYS A 256 -22.65 6.69 -12.23
CA LYS A 256 -23.87 5.85 -12.18
C LYS A 256 -23.66 4.57 -11.39
N VAL A 257 -22.40 4.14 -11.21
CA VAL A 257 -22.04 3.00 -10.35
C VAL A 257 -21.56 3.51 -8.99
N PRO A 258 -21.91 2.84 -7.88
CA PRO A 258 -21.46 3.26 -6.56
C PRO A 258 -19.97 2.91 -6.34
N TYR A 259 -19.21 3.88 -5.87
CA TYR A 259 -17.84 3.74 -5.38
C TYR A 259 -17.48 4.96 -4.52
N THR A 260 -16.42 4.84 -3.73
CA THR A 260 -15.84 5.96 -2.98
C THR A 260 -14.57 6.43 -3.65
N LEU A 261 -14.48 7.74 -3.93
CA LEU A 261 -13.28 8.41 -4.41
C LEU A 261 -12.66 9.24 -3.28
N PHE A 262 -11.42 8.94 -2.93
CA PHE A 262 -10.55 9.80 -2.11
C PHE A 262 -9.78 10.73 -3.03
N HIS A 263 -10.00 12.03 -2.86
CA HIS A 263 -9.34 13.04 -3.67
C HIS A 263 -7.88 13.22 -3.25
N ALA A 264 -6.98 13.23 -4.22
CA ALA A 264 -5.56 13.46 -3.98
C ALA A 264 -5.31 14.88 -3.44
N ALA A 265 -4.35 15.00 -2.53
CA ALA A 265 -3.85 16.30 -2.10
C ALA A 265 -3.22 17.05 -3.29
N PRO A 266 -3.42 18.38 -3.39
CA PRO A 266 -3.00 19.16 -4.55
C PRO A 266 -1.48 19.29 -4.70
N GLN A 267 -0.72 19.10 -3.63
CA GLN A 267 0.75 19.13 -3.66
C GLN A 267 1.32 17.74 -3.39
N PRO A 268 1.89 17.09 -4.41
CA PRO A 268 2.48 15.77 -4.22
C PRO A 268 3.77 15.86 -3.38
N VAL A 269 3.85 15.01 -2.37
CA VAL A 269 5.05 14.82 -1.57
C VAL A 269 6.19 14.28 -2.44
N SER A 270 7.44 14.69 -2.24
CA SER A 270 8.58 14.19 -3.02
C SER A 270 8.74 12.68 -2.89
N SER A 271 9.25 12.00 -3.94
CA SER A 271 9.44 10.54 -3.97
C SER A 271 10.31 10.02 -2.81
N LEU A 272 11.21 10.86 -2.29
CA LEU A 272 12.02 10.52 -1.13
C LEU A 272 11.22 10.57 0.16
N LYS A 273 10.41 11.60 0.36
CA LYS A 273 9.51 11.71 1.52
C LYS A 273 8.45 10.61 1.51
N LYS A 274 7.92 10.26 0.33
CA LYS A 274 7.02 9.12 0.17
C LYS A 274 7.67 7.82 0.64
N TRP A 275 8.93 7.55 0.24
CA TRP A 275 9.65 6.38 0.72
C TRP A 275 9.82 6.39 2.25
N ILE A 276 10.16 7.54 2.85
CA ILE A 276 10.33 7.68 4.29
C ILE A 276 9.00 7.45 5.02
N ALA A 277 7.89 8.00 4.52
CA ALA A 277 6.55 7.82 5.08
C ALA A 277 6.12 6.35 5.17
N HIS A 278 6.57 5.52 4.24
CA HIS A 278 6.29 4.08 4.24
C HIS A 278 7.36 3.23 4.93
N SER A 279 8.36 3.88 5.53
CA SER A 279 9.45 3.20 6.25
C SER A 279 9.23 3.15 7.77
N GLU A 280 8.05 3.50 8.27
CA GLU A 280 7.72 3.55 9.71
C GLU A 280 8.02 2.24 10.45
N GLY A 281 7.74 1.08 9.85
CA GLY A 281 8.03 -0.25 10.41
C GLY A 281 9.50 -0.66 10.38
N PHE A 282 10.41 0.20 9.86
CA PHE A 282 11.85 -0.09 9.70
C PHE A 282 12.74 0.88 10.46
N ALA A 283 12.18 1.75 11.29
CA ALA A 283 12.96 2.63 12.14
C ALA A 283 13.85 1.79 13.07
N LYS A 284 15.16 1.91 12.91
CA LYS A 284 16.16 1.20 13.74
C LYS A 284 16.45 1.87 15.06
N GLY A 285 15.93 3.08 15.24
CA GLY A 285 16.08 3.84 16.48
C GLY A 285 15.15 5.02 16.55
N GLU A 286 15.23 5.72 17.68
CA GLU A 286 14.40 6.88 17.99
C GLU A 286 15.26 8.09 18.35
N ILE A 287 14.83 9.24 17.88
CA ILE A 287 15.38 10.54 18.24
C ILE A 287 14.28 11.31 19.00
N HIS A 288 14.40 11.43 20.30
CA HIS A 288 13.50 12.23 21.13
C HIS A 288 13.92 13.69 21.09
N VAL A 289 12.97 14.57 20.88
CA VAL A 289 13.21 16.01 20.78
C VAL A 289 12.58 16.78 21.94
N ASN A 290 13.04 18.01 22.19
CA ASN A 290 12.44 18.91 23.16
C ASN A 290 11.22 19.64 22.57
N GLU A 291 10.47 20.35 23.41
CA GLU A 291 9.25 21.08 23.05
C GLU A 291 9.47 22.07 21.91
N GLY A 292 10.56 22.86 21.97
CA GLY A 292 10.86 23.83 20.92
C GLY A 292 11.17 23.20 19.57
N ALA A 293 11.87 22.06 19.56
CA ALA A 293 12.11 21.30 18.33
C ALA A 293 10.83 20.62 17.83
N SER A 294 9.99 20.10 18.74
CA SER A 294 8.69 19.53 18.38
C SER A 294 7.81 20.55 17.66
N GLN A 295 7.64 21.74 18.23
CA GLN A 295 6.87 22.81 17.63
C GLN A 295 7.44 23.29 16.29
N ALA A 296 8.78 23.38 16.16
CA ALA A 296 9.42 23.76 14.91
C ALA A 296 9.23 22.70 13.80
N LEU A 297 9.18 21.42 14.16
CA LEU A 297 9.01 20.32 13.20
C LEU A 297 7.57 20.16 12.71
N THR A 298 6.59 20.45 13.58
CA THR A 298 5.15 20.37 13.27
C THR A 298 4.56 21.68 12.71
N GLY A 299 5.37 22.75 12.66
CA GLY A 299 4.97 24.05 12.13
C GLY A 299 4.94 24.08 10.60
N GLU A 300 4.44 25.20 10.05
CA GLU A 300 4.26 25.39 8.60
C GLU A 300 5.57 25.47 7.80
N THR A 301 6.69 25.78 8.45
CA THR A 301 8.00 25.91 7.79
C THR A 301 8.81 24.62 7.90
N ALA A 302 9.39 24.21 6.76
CA ALA A 302 10.23 23.02 6.71
C ALA A 302 11.44 23.15 7.65
N SER A 303 11.51 22.30 8.67
CA SER A 303 12.53 22.31 9.71
C SER A 303 13.28 21.00 9.80
N SER A 304 14.55 21.07 10.17
CA SER A 304 15.43 19.90 10.35
C SER A 304 15.57 19.54 11.82
N VAL A 305 15.82 18.27 12.13
CA VAL A 305 16.14 17.83 13.48
C VAL A 305 17.59 18.23 13.80
N LEU A 306 17.74 19.34 14.53
CA LEU A 306 19.05 19.84 14.95
C LEU A 306 19.50 19.17 16.24
N PRO A 307 20.80 18.91 16.44
CA PRO A 307 21.33 18.29 17.65
C PRO A 307 20.95 19.01 18.95
N VAL A 308 20.83 20.33 18.93
CA VAL A 308 20.46 21.17 20.08
C VAL A 308 19.03 20.87 20.58
N GLY A 309 18.15 20.42 19.70
CA GLY A 309 16.76 20.07 20.04
C GLY A 309 16.60 18.62 20.48
N VAL A 310 17.65 17.80 20.45
CA VAL A 310 17.57 16.37 20.78
C VAL A 310 17.87 16.13 22.23
N THR A 311 16.98 15.41 22.93
CA THR A 311 17.07 15.12 24.36
C THR A 311 17.50 13.69 24.65
N ARG A 312 17.19 12.73 23.75
CA ARG A 312 17.52 11.32 23.93
C ARG A 312 17.62 10.60 22.59
N ILE A 313 18.48 9.60 22.50
CA ILE A 313 18.62 8.71 21.35
C ILE A 313 18.52 7.26 21.83
N MET A 314 17.58 6.50 21.24
CA MET A 314 17.32 5.09 21.53
C MET A 314 17.60 4.22 20.33
N GLY A 315 17.98 2.96 20.59
CA GLY A 315 18.32 1.99 19.52
C GLY A 315 19.72 2.20 18.94
N GLU A 316 20.07 1.30 18.04
CA GLU A 316 21.34 1.35 17.28
C GLU A 316 21.01 1.50 15.80
N PHE A 317 21.55 2.54 15.19
CA PHE A 317 21.36 2.84 13.77
C PHE A 317 22.65 3.40 13.17
N GLU A 318 22.81 3.15 11.90
CA GLU A 318 23.90 3.69 11.11
C GLU A 318 23.45 4.94 10.32
N LYS A 319 24.42 5.63 9.74
CA LYS A 319 24.13 6.70 8.79
C LYS A 319 23.28 6.14 7.64
N ASP A 320 22.28 6.92 7.23
CA ASP A 320 21.29 6.62 6.20
C ASP A 320 20.19 5.63 6.60
N ASP A 321 20.21 5.07 7.82
CA ASP A 321 19.08 4.33 8.39
C ASP A 321 17.88 5.25 8.69
N ILE A 322 16.69 4.65 8.71
CA ILE A 322 15.47 5.35 9.12
C ILE A 322 15.36 5.36 10.65
N VAL A 323 15.02 6.52 11.18
CA VAL A 323 14.79 6.76 12.61
C VAL A 323 13.45 7.42 12.82
N ARG A 324 12.79 7.09 13.94
CA ARG A 324 11.56 7.71 14.40
C ARG A 324 11.86 8.97 15.20
N ILE A 325 11.12 10.04 14.94
CA ILE A 325 11.21 11.30 15.70
C ILE A 325 10.07 11.33 16.70
N VAL A 326 10.40 11.51 17.96
CA VAL A 326 9.45 11.39 19.08
C VAL A 326 9.38 12.70 19.86
N ALA A 327 8.17 13.18 20.08
CA ALA A 327 7.87 14.37 20.88
C ALA A 327 8.09 14.13 22.39
N PRO A 328 8.12 15.18 23.23
CA PRO A 328 8.30 15.04 24.68
C PRO A 328 7.22 14.21 25.37
N ASP A 329 6.00 14.20 24.85
CA ASP A 329 4.88 13.41 25.36
C ASP A 329 4.90 11.93 24.91
N GLY A 330 5.89 11.54 24.10
CA GLY A 330 6.03 10.18 23.56
C GLY A 330 5.29 9.96 22.25
N THR A 331 4.60 10.94 21.70
CA THR A 331 3.95 10.82 20.40
C THR A 331 4.98 10.84 19.26
N THR A 332 4.70 10.12 18.19
CA THR A 332 5.51 10.16 16.97
C THR A 332 5.23 11.45 16.20
N ILE A 333 6.28 12.22 15.92
CA ILE A 333 6.20 13.40 15.04
C ILE A 333 6.33 12.98 13.58
N GLY A 334 7.15 11.94 13.33
CA GLY A 334 7.42 11.48 11.97
C GLY A 334 8.65 10.60 11.88
N TYR A 335 9.13 10.41 10.66
CA TYR A 335 10.28 9.54 10.35
C TYR A 335 11.29 10.27 9.48
N GLY A 336 12.57 9.92 9.64
CA GLY A 336 13.61 10.57 8.88
C GLY A 336 14.84 9.71 8.68
N ARG A 337 15.65 10.09 7.69
CA ARG A 337 16.92 9.44 7.41
C ARG A 337 18.05 10.06 8.24
N ALA A 338 18.71 9.24 9.05
CA ALA A 338 19.78 9.68 9.93
C ALA A 338 21.03 10.14 9.14
N ALA A 339 21.56 11.30 9.46
CA ALA A 339 22.80 11.81 8.88
C ALA A 339 24.06 11.30 9.60
N TYR A 340 23.90 10.67 10.77
CA TYR A 340 24.96 10.12 11.62
C TYR A 340 24.55 8.73 12.12
N SER A 341 25.55 7.93 12.55
CA SER A 341 25.27 6.73 13.37
C SER A 341 24.77 7.11 14.76
N ALA A 342 24.11 6.20 15.45
CA ALA A 342 23.62 6.41 16.81
C ALA A 342 24.73 6.84 17.78
N ALA A 343 25.90 6.21 17.69
CA ALA A 343 27.07 6.54 18.49
C ALA A 343 27.49 8.02 18.32
N LYS A 344 27.61 8.46 17.06
CA LYS A 344 27.95 9.86 16.76
C LYS A 344 26.84 10.83 17.10
N ALA A 345 25.59 10.46 16.91
CA ALA A 345 24.43 11.27 17.26
C ALA A 345 24.41 11.56 18.78
N ARG A 346 24.70 10.55 19.62
CA ARG A 346 24.81 10.72 21.08
C ARG A 346 25.92 11.69 21.48
N THR A 347 27.03 11.76 20.74
CA THR A 347 28.13 12.71 21.08
C THR A 347 27.81 14.17 20.75
N VAL A 348 26.93 14.43 19.79
CA VAL A 348 26.54 15.79 19.38
C VAL A 348 25.20 16.25 19.94
N MET A 349 24.47 15.37 20.63
CA MET A 349 23.20 15.65 21.25
C MET A 349 23.28 16.84 22.22
N GLY A 350 22.32 17.77 22.15
CA GLY A 350 22.29 18.98 22.97
C GLY A 350 23.27 20.08 22.53
N CYS A 351 24.15 19.82 21.55
CA CYS A 351 25.15 20.80 21.12
C CYS A 351 24.62 21.68 19.97
N LYS A 352 25.11 22.93 19.90
CA LYS A 352 24.90 23.82 18.74
C LYS A 352 25.78 23.35 17.56
N ALA A 353 25.38 22.32 16.87
CA ALA A 353 26.07 21.83 15.68
C ALA A 353 25.40 22.33 14.40
N LYS A 354 26.21 22.65 13.38
CA LYS A 354 25.71 23.21 12.12
C LYS A 354 24.99 22.17 11.24
N ARG A 355 25.29 20.87 11.41
CA ARG A 355 24.73 19.81 10.57
C ARG A 355 23.59 19.09 11.31
N PRO A 356 22.39 19.00 10.71
CA PRO A 356 21.25 18.33 11.35
C PRO A 356 21.47 16.81 11.51
N LEU A 357 20.83 16.20 12.50
CA LEU A 357 20.73 14.74 12.63
C LEU A 357 19.82 14.17 11.55
N VAL A 358 18.73 14.88 11.23
CA VAL A 358 17.86 14.58 10.11
C VAL A 358 17.56 15.88 9.38
N HIS A 359 17.90 15.92 8.09
CA HIS A 359 17.66 17.10 7.25
C HIS A 359 16.20 17.13 6.81
N TYR A 360 15.58 18.30 6.68
CA TYR A 360 14.17 18.47 6.30
C TYR A 360 13.80 17.81 4.97
N ASP A 361 14.74 17.71 4.00
CA ASP A 361 14.54 16.98 2.74
C ASP A 361 14.35 15.47 2.95
N TYR A 362 14.87 14.95 4.05
CA TYR A 362 14.87 13.54 4.43
C TYR A 362 14.00 13.29 5.67
N LEU A 363 13.07 14.18 5.94
CA LEU A 363 12.13 14.11 7.06
C LEU A 363 10.71 14.12 6.51
N TYR A 364 9.93 13.15 6.94
CA TYR A 364 8.48 13.10 6.80
C TYR A 364 7.86 13.36 8.17
N VAL A 365 6.96 14.32 8.26
CA VAL A 365 6.15 14.65 9.46
C VAL A 365 4.74 14.14 9.21
N GLU A 366 4.18 13.42 10.21
CA GLU A 366 2.83 12.85 10.16
C GLU A 366 1.74 13.91 10.30
#